data_57cbc3e8b8d33e5df2a62dc2d51d7874
#
_entry.id   57cbc3e8b8d33e5df2a62dc2d51d7874
#
_cell.length_a   1.000
_cell.length_b   1.000
_cell.length_c   1.000
_cell.angle_alpha   90.00
_cell.angle_beta   90.00
_cell.angle_gamma   90.00
#
_symmetry.space_group_name_H-M   'P 1'
#
loop_
_entity.id
_entity.type
_entity.pdbx_description
1 polymer ?
#
loop_
_entity_poly.entity_id
_entity_poly.type
_entity_poly.pdbx_seq_one_letter_code
_entity_poly.pdbx_strand_id
1 'polypeptide(L)'
;MHIAMLSPIAWRTPPRHYGPWENVASLLTEGLVARGHDVTLFATEDSQTSGTLHAVCPRGYEEDHSLIPKVWECLHISELFEHADAYDMIHNHFDFLPLTYTGLINTPVITTI
;
A
#
# COMPACT_ATOMS: atom_id res chain seq x y z
N MET A 1 5.11 -11.95 12.21
CA MET A 1 4.35 -12.07 10.99
C MET A 1 4.81 -11.03 9.99
N HIS A 2 5.05 -11.41 8.76
CA HIS A 2 5.49 -10.48 7.73
C HIS A 2 4.27 -10.03 6.91
N ILE A 3 3.86 -8.78 7.07
CA ILE A 3 2.63 -8.24 6.52
C ILE A 3 2.95 -7.20 5.46
N ALA A 4 2.32 -7.31 4.29
CA ALA A 4 2.33 -6.24 3.29
C ALA A 4 1.08 -5.39 3.48
N MET A 5 1.26 -4.08 3.63
CA MET A 5 0.18 -3.12 3.72
C MET A 5 0.10 -2.35 2.41
N LEU A 6 -0.96 -2.55 1.65
CA LEU A 6 -1.15 -1.88 0.36
C LEU A 6 -1.99 -0.63 0.56
N SER A 7 -1.35 0.53 0.50
CA SER A 7 -2.02 1.82 0.63
C SER A 7 -2.40 2.38 -0.74
N PRO A 8 -3.43 3.22 -0.84
CA PRO A 8 -3.66 4.00 -2.05
C PRO A 8 -2.50 4.94 -2.34
N ILE A 9 -2.42 5.45 -3.56
CA ILE A 9 -1.37 6.38 -4.00
C ILE A 9 -1.93 7.70 -4.52
N ALA A 10 -3.17 8.03 -4.16
CA ALA A 10 -3.71 9.36 -4.47
C ALA A 10 -2.93 10.43 -3.71
N TRP A 11 -2.55 10.12 -2.47
CA TRP A 11 -1.78 10.96 -1.57
C TRP A 11 -0.65 10.12 -0.96
N ARG A 12 0.37 10.77 -0.40
CA ARG A 12 1.38 10.03 0.36
C ARG A 12 0.77 9.42 1.63
N THR A 13 1.45 8.48 2.23
CA THR A 13 1.04 7.80 3.48
C THR A 13 2.09 8.10 4.58
N PRO A 14 1.77 8.79 5.70
CA PRO A 14 0.50 9.48 5.96
C PRO A 14 0.34 10.72 5.09
N PRO A 15 -0.90 11.16 4.82
CA PRO A 15 -1.13 12.33 3.98
C PRO A 15 -0.72 13.62 4.71
N ARG A 16 -0.33 14.65 3.94
CA ARG A 16 0.00 15.96 4.52
C ARG A 16 -1.23 16.66 5.05
N HIS A 17 -2.36 16.53 4.32
CA HIS A 17 -3.60 17.23 4.63
C HIS A 17 -4.78 16.29 4.50
N TYR A 18 -5.24 16.04 3.27
CA TYR A 18 -6.37 15.18 2.98
C TYR A 18 -5.88 13.81 2.49
N GLY A 19 -6.60 12.76 2.83
CA GLY A 19 -6.32 11.40 2.41
C GLY A 19 -6.74 10.41 3.49
N PRO A 20 -8.08 10.24 3.72
CA PRO A 20 -8.55 9.41 4.83
C PRO A 20 -8.11 7.95 4.71
N TRP A 21 -8.05 7.40 3.51
CA TRP A 21 -7.66 6.00 3.33
C TRP A 21 -6.17 5.80 3.57
N GLU A 22 -5.34 6.72 3.08
CA GLU A 22 -3.90 6.70 3.35
C GLU A 22 -3.62 6.90 4.85
N ASN A 23 -4.43 7.71 5.51
CA ASN A 23 -4.29 7.92 6.95
C ASN A 23 -4.59 6.64 7.73
N VAL A 24 -5.65 5.92 7.37
CA VAL A 24 -5.99 4.63 8.00
C VAL A 24 -4.89 3.61 7.78
N ALA A 25 -4.36 3.51 6.56
CA ALA A 25 -3.26 2.60 6.25
C ALA A 25 -2.02 2.92 7.10
N SER A 26 -1.72 4.20 7.29
CA SER A 26 -0.60 4.64 8.13
C SER A 26 -0.81 4.23 9.60
N LEU A 27 -1.97 4.51 10.15
CA LEU A 27 -2.27 4.19 11.55
C LEU A 27 -2.18 2.69 11.82
N LEU A 28 -2.70 1.86 10.92
CA LEU A 28 -2.61 0.41 11.06
C LEU A 28 -1.17 -0.09 10.91
N THR A 29 -0.43 0.43 9.95
CA THR A 29 0.97 0.06 9.75
C THR A 29 1.78 0.35 11.02
N GLU A 30 1.69 1.57 11.54
CA GLU A 30 2.46 1.96 12.72
C GLU A 30 2.03 1.19 13.96
N GLY A 31 0.74 0.91 14.10
CA GLY A 31 0.23 0.08 15.20
C GLY A 31 0.74 -1.36 15.14
N LEU A 32 0.81 -1.95 13.97
CA LEU A 32 1.33 -3.31 13.79
C LEU A 32 2.85 -3.38 14.05
N VAL A 33 3.59 -2.39 13.56
CA VAL A 33 5.04 -2.29 13.82
C VAL A 33 5.28 -2.17 15.33
N ALA A 34 4.51 -1.34 16.02
CA ALA A 34 4.63 -1.16 17.47
C ALA A 34 4.37 -2.45 18.24
N ARG A 35 3.58 -3.36 17.67
CA ARG A 35 3.28 -4.67 18.27
C ARG A 35 4.29 -5.76 17.88
N GLY A 36 5.34 -5.41 17.17
CA GLY A 36 6.43 -6.33 16.84
C GLY A 36 6.28 -7.08 15.53
N HIS A 37 5.32 -6.69 14.67
CA HIS A 37 5.20 -7.30 13.34
C HIS A 37 6.15 -6.65 12.36
N ASP A 38 6.62 -7.44 11.38
CA ASP A 38 7.43 -6.96 10.27
C ASP A 38 6.46 -6.51 9.16
N VAL A 39 6.32 -5.21 9.00
CA VAL A 39 5.37 -4.63 8.05
C VAL A 39 6.12 -3.90 6.94
N THR A 40 5.79 -4.23 5.69
CA THR A 40 6.21 -3.48 4.51
C THR A 40 5.02 -2.67 4.02
N LEU A 41 5.17 -1.35 4.02
CA LEU A 41 4.15 -0.44 3.51
C LEU A 41 4.42 -0.18 2.02
N PHE A 42 3.45 -0.53 1.18
CA PHE A 42 3.45 -0.19 -0.23
C PHE A 42 2.69 1.12 -0.41
N ALA A 43 3.41 2.18 -0.70
CA ALA A 43 2.90 3.54 -0.78
C ALA A 43 3.79 4.36 -1.72
N THR A 44 3.58 5.69 -1.78
CA THR A 44 4.44 6.57 -2.59
C THR A 44 5.83 6.73 -1.98
N GLU A 45 6.82 7.11 -2.80
CA GLU A 45 8.22 7.25 -2.35
C GLU A 45 8.38 8.30 -1.24
N ASP A 46 7.54 9.34 -1.21
CA ASP A 46 7.59 10.39 -0.19
C ASP A 46 6.79 10.05 1.07
N SER A 47 6.30 8.82 1.16
CA SER A 47 5.62 8.31 2.35
C SER A 47 6.61 8.06 3.49
N GLN A 48 6.09 7.97 4.72
CA GLN A 48 6.90 7.75 5.92
C GLN A 48 6.31 6.63 6.76
N THR A 49 7.18 5.75 7.25
CA THR A 49 6.79 4.65 8.12
C THR A 49 7.95 4.21 8.99
N SER A 50 7.67 3.69 10.18
CA SER A 50 8.67 3.03 11.00
C SER A 50 8.94 1.58 10.56
N GLY A 51 8.08 1.03 9.71
CA GLY A 51 8.33 -0.25 9.04
C GLY A 51 9.22 -0.06 7.81
N THR A 52 9.09 -0.99 6.85
CA THR A 52 9.80 -0.91 5.59
C THR A 52 8.91 -0.25 4.54
N LEU A 53 9.44 0.74 3.83
CA LEU A 53 8.72 1.37 2.73
C LEU A 53 9.12 0.73 1.40
N HIS A 54 8.12 0.36 0.60
CA HIS A 54 8.32 -0.13 -0.77
C HIS A 54 7.47 0.72 -1.70
N ALA A 55 8.08 1.39 -2.66
CA ALA A 55 7.37 2.34 -3.52
C ALA A 55 7.80 2.21 -4.97
N VAL A 56 6.86 2.41 -5.89
CA VAL A 56 7.13 2.58 -7.32
C VAL A 56 6.72 3.98 -7.78
N CYS A 57 5.64 4.52 -7.22
CA CYS A 57 5.12 5.84 -7.57
C CYS A 57 5.89 6.92 -6.80
N PRO A 58 6.42 7.95 -7.47
CA PRO A 58 7.27 8.94 -6.79
C PRO A 58 6.52 9.80 -5.77
N ARG A 59 5.24 10.10 -6.01
CA ARG A 59 4.39 10.92 -5.14
C ARG A 59 2.93 10.67 -5.45
N GLY A 60 2.02 11.20 -4.63
CA GLY A 60 0.59 11.05 -4.87
C GLY A 60 0.15 11.75 -6.16
N TYR A 61 -0.70 11.07 -6.94
CA TYR A 61 -1.15 11.64 -8.22
C TYR A 61 -2.07 12.85 -8.04
N GLU A 62 -2.64 13.04 -6.85
CA GLU A 62 -3.39 14.25 -6.54
C GLU A 62 -2.47 15.44 -6.23
N GLU A 63 -1.20 15.19 -5.92
CA GLU A 63 -0.18 16.21 -5.69
C GLU A 63 0.68 16.48 -6.92
N ASP A 64 0.55 15.66 -7.97
CA ASP A 64 1.31 15.80 -9.21
C ASP A 64 0.47 15.32 -10.39
N HIS A 65 -0.17 16.26 -11.06
CA HIS A 65 -1.08 15.95 -12.16
C HIS A 65 -0.36 15.56 -13.47
N SER A 66 0.96 15.54 -13.50
CA SER A 66 1.73 14.95 -14.61
C SER A 66 1.70 13.42 -14.57
N LEU A 67 1.38 12.84 -13.41
CA LEU A 67 1.26 11.40 -13.26
C LEU A 67 -0.10 10.93 -13.79
N ILE A 68 -0.08 9.85 -14.56
CA ILE A 68 -1.33 9.23 -15.06
C ILE A 68 -1.78 8.20 -14.02
N PRO A 69 -2.88 8.47 -13.28
CA PRO A 69 -3.26 7.64 -12.14
C PRO A 69 -3.36 6.15 -12.45
N LYS A 70 -4.04 5.80 -13.53
CA LYS A 70 -4.27 4.40 -13.86
C LYS A 70 -2.98 3.63 -14.12
N VAL A 71 -2.01 4.26 -14.78
CA VAL A 71 -0.70 3.63 -15.06
C VAL A 71 0.01 3.33 -13.75
N TRP A 72 0.10 4.32 -12.87
CA TRP A 72 0.83 4.16 -11.61
C TRP A 72 0.10 3.24 -10.63
N GLU A 73 -1.23 3.25 -10.62
CA GLU A 73 -2.01 2.32 -9.81
C GLU A 73 -1.75 0.87 -10.24
N CYS A 74 -1.76 0.60 -11.54
CA CYS A 74 -1.47 -0.75 -12.04
C CYS A 74 -0.05 -1.20 -11.67
N LEU A 75 0.94 -0.34 -11.85
CA LEU A 75 2.33 -0.65 -11.50
C LEU A 75 2.51 -0.87 -10.00
N HIS A 76 1.87 -0.03 -9.19
CA HIS A 76 1.92 -0.12 -7.74
C HIS A 76 1.32 -1.44 -7.22
N ILE A 77 0.16 -1.82 -7.74
CA ILE A 77 -0.51 -3.05 -7.33
C ILE A 77 0.27 -4.27 -7.81
N SER A 78 0.66 -4.30 -9.08
CA SER A 78 1.37 -5.45 -9.63
C SER A 78 2.72 -5.67 -8.95
N GLU A 79 3.40 -4.61 -8.52
CA GLU A 79 4.66 -4.74 -7.80
C GLU A 79 4.49 -5.57 -6.52
N LEU A 80 3.44 -5.33 -5.75
CA LEU A 80 3.16 -6.14 -4.57
C LEU A 80 2.82 -7.58 -4.95
N PHE A 81 1.92 -7.78 -5.90
CA PHE A 81 1.43 -9.11 -6.22
C PHE A 81 2.50 -9.99 -6.89
N GLU A 82 3.45 -9.40 -7.59
CA GLU A 82 4.62 -10.12 -8.11
C GLU A 82 5.52 -10.66 -6.99
N HIS A 83 5.50 -10.04 -5.81
CA HIS A 83 6.31 -10.42 -4.66
C HIS A 83 5.47 -10.98 -3.51
N ALA A 84 4.25 -11.40 -3.78
CA ALA A 84 3.30 -11.83 -2.75
C ALA A 84 3.84 -12.95 -1.86
N ASP A 85 4.66 -13.86 -2.43
CA ASP A 85 5.23 -14.99 -1.69
C ASP A 85 6.17 -14.59 -0.56
N ALA A 86 6.64 -13.34 -0.55
CA ALA A 86 7.50 -12.84 0.52
C ALA A 86 6.71 -12.51 1.80
N TYR A 87 5.39 -12.51 1.73
CA TYR A 87 4.53 -12.06 2.83
C TYR A 87 3.63 -13.18 3.34
N ASP A 88 3.39 -13.18 4.64
CA ASP A 88 2.44 -14.10 5.27
C ASP A 88 1.00 -13.68 4.98
N MET A 89 0.79 -12.38 4.76
CA MET A 89 -0.52 -11.81 4.56
C MET A 89 -0.41 -10.45 3.88
N ILE A 90 -1.39 -10.12 3.07
CA ILE A 90 -1.54 -8.81 2.44
C ILE A 90 -2.80 -8.15 2.99
N HIS A 91 -2.69 -6.90 3.47
CA HIS A 91 -3.84 -6.11 3.85
C HIS A 91 -4.04 -5.01 2.79
N ASN A 92 -5.12 -5.14 2.03
CA ASN A 92 -5.45 -4.23 0.96
C ASN A 92 -6.33 -3.08 1.46
N HIS A 93 -5.80 -1.86 1.37
CA HIS A 93 -6.54 -0.62 1.63
C HIS A 93 -6.78 0.17 0.34
N PHE A 94 -6.51 -0.43 -0.81
CA PHE A 94 -6.59 0.23 -2.11
C PHE A 94 -7.97 0.05 -2.76
N ASP A 95 -9.01 -0.26 -2.00
CA ASP A 95 -10.35 -0.47 -2.53
C ASP A 95 -10.46 -1.79 -3.32
N PHE A 96 -11.22 -1.81 -4.41
CA PHE A 96 -11.58 -3.08 -5.07
C PHE A 96 -10.62 -3.49 -6.19
N LEU A 97 -9.85 -2.57 -6.77
CA LEU A 97 -9.02 -2.91 -7.94
C LEU A 97 -8.04 -4.07 -7.66
N PRO A 98 -7.35 -4.14 -6.50
CA PRO A 98 -6.48 -5.28 -6.21
C PRO A 98 -7.20 -6.62 -6.11
N LEU A 99 -8.51 -6.65 -5.91
CA LEU A 99 -9.26 -7.91 -5.85
C LEU A 99 -9.16 -8.70 -7.15
N THR A 100 -8.92 -8.03 -8.28
CA THR A 100 -8.74 -8.69 -9.57
C THR A 100 -7.46 -9.52 -9.63
N TYR A 101 -6.54 -9.32 -8.70
CA TYR A 101 -5.24 -10.01 -8.64
C TYR A 101 -5.22 -11.16 -7.64
N THR A 102 -6.17 -11.20 -6.70
CA THR A 102 -6.11 -12.14 -5.57
C THR A 102 -6.14 -13.60 -5.98
N GLY A 103 -6.80 -13.91 -7.09
CA GLY A 103 -6.86 -15.27 -7.64
C GLY A 103 -5.55 -15.75 -8.25
N LEU A 104 -4.56 -14.86 -8.42
CA LEU A 104 -3.28 -15.18 -9.04
C LEU A 104 -2.22 -15.60 -8.03
N ILE A 105 -2.50 -15.48 -6.73
CA ILE A 105 -1.54 -15.72 -5.65
C ILE A 105 -2.12 -16.65 -4.61
N ASN A 106 -1.24 -17.21 -3.78
CA ASN A 106 -1.63 -18.07 -2.66
C ASN A 106 -1.64 -17.34 -1.31
N THR A 107 -0.95 -16.20 -1.22
CA THR A 107 -0.91 -15.40 0.01
C THR A 107 -2.30 -14.89 0.36
N PRO A 108 -2.76 -15.04 1.62
CA PRO A 108 -4.06 -14.52 2.05
C PRO A 108 -4.13 -13.00 1.91
N VAL A 109 -5.27 -12.50 1.43
CA VAL A 109 -5.52 -11.07 1.28
C VAL A 109 -6.77 -10.69 2.06
N ILE A 110 -6.62 -9.69 2.92
CA ILE A 110 -7.74 -9.05 3.62
C ILE A 110 -7.95 -7.68 2.98
N THR A 111 -9.18 -7.36 2.66
CA THR A 111 -9.53 -6.08 2.02
C THR A 111 -10.42 -5.26 2.94
N THR A 112 -10.02 -4.01 3.18
CA THR A 112 -10.86 -3.00 3.84
C THR A 112 -11.40 -2.06 2.76
N ILE A 113 -12.72 -1.91 2.74
CA ILE A 113 -13.41 -1.04 1.79
C ILE A 113 -14.12 0.08 2.53
#